data_84ca7091e6ef47323a31a590e3e72db9
#
_entry.id   84ca7091e6ef47323a31a590e3e72db9
#
_cell.length_a   1.000
_cell.length_b   1.000
_cell.length_c   1.000
_cell.angle_alpha   90.00
_cell.angle_beta   90.00
_cell.angle_gamma   90.00
#
_symmetry.space_group_name_H-M   'P 1'
#
loop_
_entity.id
_entity.type
_entity.pdbx_description
1 polymer ?
#
loop_
_entity_poly.entity_id
_entity_poly.type
_entity_poly.pdbx_seq_one_letter_code
_entity_poly.pdbx_strand_id
1 'polypeptide(L)'
;MATRELALLLAMAGLGGLAACDSSGSDADGGPGYDERLDALADLVQSAADAGLTDASTLPTSGEARYDGHALITAEHSDASETTILGDLGLEVGFANSGSVSGTIGNFTDEDGQDYAGTIALTGGALDRTSTGIEDDDPAFELDASGSITDPDGVVFTLSDDSTGAGDFYGADWGYVVGGLFGSACTSGGEECSDFEGVFAGERDGGS
;
A
#
# COMPACT_ATOMS: atom_id res chain seq x y z
N MET A 1 22.46 -11.32 -0.18
CA MET A 1 21.18 -10.66 0.05
C MET A 1 21.07 -9.65 -1.05
N ALA A 2 20.11 -9.82 -1.93
CA ALA A 2 20.03 -9.02 -3.16
C ALA A 2 19.25 -7.75 -2.85
N THR A 3 19.92 -6.62 -2.95
CA THR A 3 19.31 -5.29 -3.07
C THR A 3 18.45 -5.28 -4.33
N ARG A 4 17.17 -5.64 -4.20
CA ARG A 4 16.17 -5.38 -5.23
C ARG A 4 15.77 -3.92 -5.06
N GLU A 5 16.25 -3.13 -5.97
CA GLU A 5 16.06 -1.69 -6.04
C GLU A 5 14.57 -1.34 -6.00
N LEU A 6 14.22 -0.47 -5.06
CA LEU A 6 12.95 0.26 -4.96
C LEU A 6 12.75 1.21 -6.17
N ALA A 7 13.21 0.79 -7.35
CA ALA A 7 13.13 1.55 -8.60
C ALA A 7 11.70 1.66 -9.16
N LEU A 8 10.71 0.99 -8.54
CA LEU A 8 9.33 0.98 -9.02
C LEU A 8 8.58 2.27 -8.67
N LEU A 9 8.96 2.94 -7.60
CA LEU A 9 8.30 4.20 -7.19
C LEU A 9 8.55 5.38 -8.15
N LEU A 10 9.61 5.33 -8.94
CA LEU A 10 9.95 6.42 -9.88
C LEU A 10 9.44 6.18 -11.30
N ALA A 11 8.95 5.00 -11.65
CA ALA A 11 8.47 4.68 -13.00
C ALA A 11 7.04 5.19 -13.30
N MET A 12 6.27 5.54 -12.27
CA MET A 12 4.90 6.07 -12.45
C MET A 12 4.87 7.55 -12.91
N ALA A 13 5.96 8.29 -12.79
CA ALA A 13 6.02 9.70 -13.20
C ALA A 13 5.99 9.93 -14.74
N GLY A 14 5.87 8.89 -15.55
CA GLY A 14 5.95 8.92 -17.01
C GLY A 14 4.67 8.73 -17.79
N LEU A 15 3.53 8.49 -17.15
CA LEU A 15 2.24 8.27 -17.81
C LEU A 15 1.46 9.58 -18.04
N GLY A 16 2.11 10.54 -18.65
CA GLY A 16 1.48 11.73 -19.21
C GLY A 16 0.80 11.41 -20.53
N GLY A 17 -0.53 11.33 -20.53
CA GLY A 17 -1.36 11.51 -21.71
C GLY A 17 -1.89 10.26 -22.40
N LEU A 18 -2.88 9.65 -21.83
CA LEU A 18 -3.87 8.89 -22.60
C LEU A 18 -5.20 9.63 -22.56
N ALA A 19 -5.64 9.98 -23.76
CA ALA A 19 -6.91 10.66 -24.00
C ALA A 19 -8.06 9.78 -23.52
N ALA A 20 -8.99 10.42 -22.79
CA ALA A 20 -10.25 9.88 -22.34
C ALA A 20 -10.94 9.07 -23.46
N CYS A 21 -11.11 7.77 -23.26
CA CYS A 21 -12.22 7.01 -23.79
C CYS A 21 -13.17 6.77 -22.62
N ASP A 22 -14.26 7.53 -22.65
CA ASP A 22 -15.44 7.37 -21.82
C ASP A 22 -16.00 5.95 -22.03
N SER A 23 -15.70 5.05 -21.11
CA SER A 23 -16.43 3.81 -20.91
C SER A 23 -17.06 3.87 -19.52
N SER A 24 -18.24 4.49 -19.46
CA SER A 24 -19.12 4.46 -18.28
C SER A 24 -19.60 3.03 -18.03
N GLY A 25 -18.78 2.23 -17.37
CA GLY A 25 -19.18 1.05 -16.63
C GLY A 25 -19.66 1.51 -15.26
N SER A 26 -20.96 1.67 -15.08
CA SER A 26 -21.55 1.92 -13.77
C SER A 26 -21.52 0.62 -12.99
N ASP A 27 -20.59 0.53 -12.02
CA ASP A 27 -20.62 -0.50 -11.00
C ASP A 27 -21.92 -0.39 -10.18
N ALA A 28 -22.61 -1.51 -10.02
CA ALA A 28 -23.95 -1.57 -9.45
C ALA A 28 -24.03 -1.19 -7.96
N ASP A 29 -22.90 -0.93 -7.29
CA ASP A 29 -22.81 -0.56 -5.86
C ASP A 29 -22.27 0.86 -5.59
N GLY A 30 -21.98 1.67 -6.61
CA GLY A 30 -21.77 3.13 -6.48
C GLY A 30 -20.47 3.55 -5.76
N GLY A 31 -19.51 2.67 -5.57
CA GLY A 31 -18.14 3.00 -5.14
C GLY A 31 -17.25 3.45 -6.32
N PRO A 32 -16.09 4.07 -6.07
CA PRO A 32 -15.12 4.40 -7.11
C PRO A 32 -14.59 3.12 -7.76
N GLY A 33 -14.52 3.10 -9.10
CA GLY A 33 -14.00 1.99 -9.89
C GLY A 33 -12.48 1.82 -9.75
N TYR A 34 -11.94 0.76 -10.36
CA TYR A 34 -10.49 0.50 -10.34
C TYR A 34 -9.68 1.70 -10.84
N ASP A 35 -10.02 2.24 -12.01
CA ASP A 35 -9.31 3.37 -12.62
C ASP A 35 -9.32 4.62 -11.72
N GLU A 36 -10.48 4.96 -11.12
CA GLU A 36 -10.59 6.13 -10.24
C GLU A 36 -9.72 5.98 -8.97
N ARG A 37 -9.65 4.77 -8.41
CA ARG A 37 -8.79 4.49 -7.23
C ARG A 37 -7.31 4.44 -7.61
N LEU A 38 -6.98 3.94 -8.81
CA LEU A 38 -5.61 3.95 -9.31
C LEU A 38 -5.11 5.38 -9.55
N ASP A 39 -5.95 6.24 -10.15
CA ASP A 39 -5.65 7.66 -10.31
C ASP A 39 -5.49 8.34 -8.94
N ALA A 40 -6.37 8.03 -7.97
CA ALA A 40 -6.26 8.57 -6.61
C ALA A 40 -4.97 8.12 -5.91
N LEU A 41 -4.53 6.86 -6.07
CA LEU A 41 -3.25 6.39 -5.55
C LEU A 41 -2.08 7.15 -6.19
N ALA A 42 -2.10 7.34 -7.51
CA ALA A 42 -1.06 8.09 -8.23
C ALA A 42 -1.01 9.56 -7.76
N ASP A 43 -2.16 10.20 -7.56
CA ASP A 43 -2.26 11.56 -7.04
C ASP A 43 -1.73 11.67 -5.59
N LEU A 44 -1.99 10.68 -4.74
CA LEU A 44 -1.46 10.62 -3.38
C LEU A 44 0.07 10.51 -3.37
N VAL A 45 0.63 9.61 -4.19
CA VAL A 45 2.09 9.45 -4.33
C VAL A 45 2.73 10.75 -4.85
N GLN A 46 2.13 11.38 -5.86
CA GLN A 46 2.63 12.65 -6.40
C GLN A 46 2.55 13.78 -5.36
N SER A 47 1.44 13.88 -4.63
CA SER A 47 1.25 14.90 -3.58
C SER A 47 2.25 14.72 -2.44
N ALA A 48 2.52 13.49 -2.04
CA ALA A 48 3.55 13.16 -1.06
C ALA A 48 4.96 13.57 -1.56
N ALA A 49 5.29 13.23 -2.81
CA ALA A 49 6.57 13.60 -3.41
C ALA A 49 6.75 15.12 -3.48
N ASP A 50 5.71 15.88 -3.85
CA ASP A 50 5.74 17.34 -3.90
C ASP A 50 5.84 17.97 -2.51
N ALA A 51 5.24 17.34 -1.49
CA ALA A 51 5.32 17.78 -0.10
C ALA A 51 6.70 17.52 0.54
N GLY A 52 7.45 16.54 0.01
CA GLY A 52 8.78 16.14 0.46
C GLY A 52 8.78 15.27 1.71
N LEU A 53 9.86 14.53 1.90
CA LEU A 53 10.04 13.61 3.03
C LEU A 53 10.00 14.38 4.36
N THR A 54 9.24 13.86 5.32
CA THR A 54 9.22 14.37 6.70
C THR A 54 10.50 13.92 7.43
N ASP A 55 11.19 14.85 8.09
CA ASP A 55 12.24 14.48 9.04
C ASP A 55 11.62 13.71 10.21
N ALA A 56 11.93 12.42 10.33
CA ALA A 56 11.34 11.52 11.30
C ALA A 56 11.55 11.99 12.75
N SER A 57 12.61 12.76 13.02
CA SER A 57 12.86 13.37 14.34
C SER A 57 11.84 14.45 14.70
N THR A 58 11.11 14.98 13.74
CA THR A 58 10.08 16.01 13.94
C THR A 58 8.68 15.44 14.16
N LEU A 59 8.48 14.13 13.99
CA LEU A 59 7.22 13.47 14.25
C LEU A 59 6.72 13.75 15.69
N PRO A 60 5.41 13.89 15.92
CA PRO A 60 4.87 14.13 17.25
C PRO A 60 5.31 13.08 18.27
N THR A 61 5.39 13.46 19.53
CA THR A 61 5.71 12.55 20.66
C THR A 61 4.46 12.09 21.41
N SER A 62 3.27 12.47 20.95
CA SER A 62 1.98 12.09 21.52
C SER A 62 0.86 12.32 20.50
N GLY A 63 -0.28 11.71 20.75
CA GLY A 63 -1.45 11.78 19.85
C GLY A 63 -1.48 10.60 18.88
N GLU A 64 -2.45 10.65 18.00
CA GLU A 64 -2.72 9.64 17.00
C GLU A 64 -3.05 10.32 15.66
N ALA A 65 -2.77 9.66 14.55
CA ALA A 65 -3.21 10.04 13.22
C ALA A 65 -3.79 8.82 12.50
N ARG A 66 -4.74 9.07 11.64
CA ARG A 66 -5.28 8.11 10.72
C ARG A 66 -4.98 8.56 9.29
N TYR A 67 -4.66 7.60 8.44
CA TYR A 67 -4.42 7.81 7.02
C TYR A 67 -5.35 6.89 6.25
N ASP A 68 -6.12 7.44 5.33
CA ASP A 68 -6.95 6.69 4.41
C ASP A 68 -6.40 6.85 2.99
N GLY A 69 -6.45 5.79 2.19
CA GLY A 69 -5.90 5.81 0.84
C GLY A 69 -6.03 4.47 0.13
N HIS A 70 -5.03 4.11 -0.67
CA HIS A 70 -5.09 2.91 -1.51
C HIS A 70 -3.76 2.16 -1.51
N ALA A 71 -3.84 0.88 -1.88
CA ALA A 71 -2.68 0.02 -2.10
C ALA A 71 -2.84 -0.78 -3.39
N LEU A 72 -1.83 -0.75 -4.25
CA LEU A 72 -1.70 -1.58 -5.44
C LEU A 72 -0.78 -2.75 -5.11
N ILE A 73 -1.21 -3.97 -5.37
CA ILE A 73 -0.46 -5.19 -5.09
C ILE A 73 -0.38 -6.00 -6.38
N THR A 74 0.82 -6.38 -6.76
CA THR A 74 1.08 -7.26 -7.91
C THR A 74 1.70 -8.56 -7.43
N ALA A 75 1.09 -9.67 -7.78
CA ALA A 75 1.60 -11.01 -7.54
C ALA A 75 2.08 -11.64 -8.84
N GLU A 76 3.31 -12.18 -8.83
CA GLU A 76 3.91 -12.86 -9.97
C GLU A 76 3.73 -14.37 -9.82
N HIS A 77 3.02 -15.00 -10.75
CA HIS A 77 2.73 -16.43 -10.71
C HIS A 77 3.85 -17.28 -11.35
N SER A 78 3.88 -18.57 -11.03
CA SER A 78 4.90 -19.51 -11.50
C SER A 78 4.95 -19.69 -13.02
N ASP A 79 3.89 -19.35 -13.72
CA ASP A 79 3.78 -19.37 -15.21
C ASP A 79 4.16 -18.03 -15.87
N ALA A 80 4.72 -17.08 -15.08
CA ALA A 80 5.04 -15.71 -15.46
C ALA A 80 3.81 -14.85 -15.85
N SER A 81 2.62 -15.24 -15.45
CA SER A 81 1.47 -14.34 -15.43
C SER A 81 1.51 -13.47 -14.17
N GLU A 82 0.91 -12.29 -14.24
CA GLU A 82 0.80 -11.35 -13.13
C GLU A 82 -0.67 -11.12 -12.81
N THR A 83 -0.97 -10.97 -11.53
CA THR A 83 -2.27 -10.48 -11.08
C THR A 83 -2.04 -9.20 -10.29
N THR A 84 -2.70 -8.14 -10.72
CA THR A 84 -2.64 -6.83 -10.04
C THR A 84 -4.00 -6.50 -9.47
N ILE A 85 -4.04 -6.21 -8.18
CA ILE A 85 -5.25 -5.82 -7.45
C ILE A 85 -5.03 -4.50 -6.72
N LEU A 86 -6.10 -3.74 -6.59
CA LEU A 86 -6.13 -2.46 -5.90
C LEU A 86 -7.08 -2.55 -4.72
N GLY A 87 -6.62 -2.15 -3.53
CA GLY A 87 -7.39 -2.18 -2.29
C GLY A 87 -7.46 -0.83 -1.60
N ASP A 88 -8.43 -0.67 -0.70
CA ASP A 88 -8.53 0.49 0.17
C ASP A 88 -7.61 0.30 1.39
N LEU A 89 -6.80 1.31 1.68
CA LEU A 89 -5.87 1.36 2.82
C LEU A 89 -6.48 2.16 3.96
N GLY A 90 -6.39 1.65 5.18
CA GLY A 90 -6.55 2.43 6.40
C GLY A 90 -5.38 2.18 7.33
N LEU A 91 -4.62 3.21 7.70
CA LEU A 91 -3.53 3.14 8.67
C LEU A 91 -3.82 3.99 9.90
N GLU A 92 -3.47 3.47 11.07
CA GLU A 92 -3.51 4.16 12.35
C GLU A 92 -2.08 4.28 12.89
N VAL A 93 -1.68 5.50 13.24
CA VAL A 93 -0.35 5.82 13.76
C VAL A 93 -0.47 6.44 15.14
N GLY A 94 0.04 5.75 16.15
CA GLY A 94 0.19 6.27 17.50
C GLY A 94 1.58 6.87 17.70
N PHE A 95 1.68 8.11 18.14
CA PHE A 95 2.96 8.81 18.28
C PHE A 95 3.59 8.72 19.68
N ALA A 96 2.90 8.15 20.66
CA ALA A 96 3.42 8.05 22.03
C ALA A 96 4.54 7.00 22.16
N ASN A 97 5.53 7.27 23.00
CA ASN A 97 6.68 6.39 23.26
C ASN A 97 7.48 6.04 21.98
N SER A 98 7.64 4.73 21.68
CA SER A 98 8.25 4.25 20.42
C SER A 98 7.32 4.37 19.22
N GLY A 99 6.12 4.86 19.43
CA GLY A 99 5.09 4.88 18.40
C GLY A 99 4.52 3.51 18.10
N SER A 100 3.45 3.49 17.31
CA SER A 100 2.87 2.27 16.74
C SER A 100 2.29 2.57 15.38
N VAL A 101 2.41 1.63 14.44
CA VAL A 101 1.75 1.69 13.15
C VAL A 101 1.00 0.38 12.94
N SER A 102 -0.27 0.49 12.58
CA SER A 102 -1.11 -0.66 12.26
C SER A 102 -2.19 -0.25 11.28
N GLY A 103 -2.81 -1.22 10.62
CA GLY A 103 -3.87 -0.90 9.68
C GLY A 103 -4.42 -2.12 8.95
N THR A 104 -5.14 -1.84 7.88
CA THR A 104 -5.72 -2.86 7.01
C THR A 104 -5.73 -2.41 5.56
N ILE A 105 -5.68 -3.38 4.66
CA ILE A 105 -6.00 -3.20 3.25
C ILE A 105 -7.13 -4.17 2.92
N GLY A 106 -8.17 -3.69 2.24
CA GLY A 106 -9.33 -4.49 1.87
C GLY A 106 -10.08 -3.93 0.67
N ASN A 107 -11.27 -4.44 0.38
CA ASN A 107 -12.08 -4.01 -0.76
C ASN A 107 -11.31 -4.08 -2.08
N PHE A 108 -10.67 -5.22 -2.32
CA PHE A 108 -9.81 -5.40 -3.49
C PHE A 108 -10.62 -5.58 -4.76
N THR A 109 -10.10 -5.00 -5.85
CA THR A 109 -10.62 -5.19 -7.21
C THR A 109 -9.46 -5.21 -8.21
N ASP A 110 -9.65 -5.90 -9.34
CA ASP A 110 -8.71 -5.90 -10.46
C ASP A 110 -9.11 -4.91 -11.57
N GLU A 111 -8.29 -4.85 -12.64
CA GLU A 111 -8.52 -3.97 -13.80
C GLU A 111 -9.79 -4.31 -14.60
N ASP A 112 -10.28 -5.53 -14.49
CA ASP A 112 -11.54 -5.99 -15.11
C ASP A 112 -12.77 -5.67 -14.24
N GLY A 113 -12.58 -5.05 -13.06
CA GLY A 113 -13.61 -4.71 -12.09
C GLY A 113 -14.14 -5.92 -11.32
N GLN A 114 -13.34 -6.99 -11.20
CA GLN A 114 -13.71 -8.16 -10.43
C GLN A 114 -13.29 -7.98 -8.97
N ASP A 115 -14.20 -8.26 -8.05
CA ASP A 115 -13.96 -8.13 -6.62
C ASP A 115 -13.21 -9.35 -6.06
N TYR A 116 -12.22 -9.09 -5.23
CA TYR A 116 -11.51 -10.07 -4.43
C TYR A 116 -11.90 -9.91 -2.96
N ALA A 117 -12.32 -10.99 -2.34
CA ALA A 117 -12.72 -10.97 -0.93
C ALA A 117 -11.51 -11.14 0.00
N GLY A 118 -11.56 -10.53 1.17
CA GLY A 118 -10.55 -10.69 2.20
C GLY A 118 -9.94 -9.39 2.69
N THR A 119 -8.89 -9.51 3.52
CA THR A 119 -8.23 -8.37 4.14
C THR A 119 -6.79 -8.72 4.46
N ILE A 120 -5.89 -7.78 4.24
CA ILE A 120 -4.52 -7.81 4.74
C ILE A 120 -4.48 -6.96 6.00
N ALA A 121 -4.07 -7.54 7.12
CA ALA A 121 -3.79 -6.84 8.35
C ALA A 121 -2.33 -6.39 8.37
N LEU A 122 -2.10 -5.13 8.73
CA LEU A 122 -0.79 -4.51 8.91
C LEU A 122 -0.57 -4.30 10.40
N THR A 123 0.45 -4.94 10.98
CA THR A 123 0.63 -5.00 12.45
C THR A 123 2.09 -4.88 12.86
N GLY A 124 2.33 -4.69 14.16
CA GLY A 124 3.68 -4.75 14.72
C GLY A 124 4.55 -3.53 14.45
N GLY A 125 4.05 -2.53 13.73
CA GLY A 125 4.83 -1.36 13.36
C GLY A 125 5.24 -0.51 14.56
N ALA A 126 6.49 -0.02 14.53
CA ALA A 126 7.02 0.97 15.47
C ALA A 126 7.69 2.09 14.67
N LEU A 127 7.68 3.33 15.23
CA LEU A 127 8.28 4.48 14.56
C LEU A 127 9.79 4.51 14.82
N ASP A 128 10.58 4.59 13.76
CA ASP A 128 11.98 4.99 13.82
C ASP A 128 12.12 6.50 13.62
N ARG A 129 12.42 7.21 14.71
CA ARG A 129 12.60 8.66 14.71
C ARG A 129 13.98 9.11 14.27
N THR A 130 14.85 8.16 13.94
CA THR A 130 16.19 8.40 13.40
C THR A 130 16.30 8.09 11.91
N SER A 131 15.20 7.60 11.33
CA SER A 131 15.07 7.27 9.93
C SER A 131 15.52 8.41 9.01
N THR A 132 16.20 8.03 7.93
CA THR A 132 16.62 8.91 6.83
C THR A 132 15.78 8.71 5.57
N GLY A 133 14.87 7.74 5.61
CA GLY A 133 13.90 7.46 4.56
C GLY A 133 14.14 6.15 3.84
N ILE A 134 13.08 5.64 3.25
CA ILE A 134 13.05 4.35 2.55
C ILE A 134 14.03 4.29 1.37
N GLU A 135 14.33 5.42 0.74
CA GLU A 135 15.31 5.50 -0.36
C GLU A 135 16.75 5.18 0.10
N ASP A 136 17.02 5.35 1.40
CA ASP A 136 18.31 5.04 2.03
C ASP A 136 18.29 3.68 2.77
N ASP A 137 17.30 2.82 2.50
CA ASP A 137 17.02 1.56 3.21
C ASP A 137 16.77 1.76 4.73
N ASP A 138 16.25 2.91 5.12
CA ASP A 138 16.03 3.31 6.51
C ASP A 138 14.63 3.95 6.68
N PRO A 139 13.54 3.17 6.55
CA PRO A 139 12.17 3.67 6.59
C PRO A 139 11.78 4.19 7.98
N ALA A 140 10.81 5.12 8.03
CA ALA A 140 10.28 5.65 9.28
C ALA A 140 9.48 4.61 10.09
N PHE A 141 9.01 3.55 9.45
CA PHE A 141 8.42 2.38 10.10
C PHE A 141 8.52 1.12 9.23
N GLU A 142 8.59 -0.02 9.91
CA GLU A 142 8.41 -1.34 9.33
C GLU A 142 7.25 -2.03 10.05
N LEU A 143 6.54 -2.94 9.37
CA LEU A 143 5.40 -3.67 9.92
C LEU A 143 5.29 -5.06 9.29
N ASP A 144 4.55 -5.94 9.96
CA ASP A 144 4.21 -7.26 9.46
C ASP A 144 2.89 -7.18 8.66
N ALA A 145 2.82 -7.90 7.55
CA ALA A 145 1.61 -8.06 6.74
C ALA A 145 1.10 -9.49 6.83
N SER A 146 -0.18 -9.67 7.11
CA SER A 146 -0.78 -10.99 7.24
C SER A 146 -2.23 -10.99 6.78
N GLY A 147 -2.74 -12.13 6.35
CA GLY A 147 -4.13 -12.25 5.93
C GLY A 147 -4.30 -13.17 4.74
N SER A 148 -5.49 -13.14 4.16
CA SER A 148 -5.80 -13.90 2.96
C SER A 148 -6.71 -13.13 2.02
N ILE A 149 -6.56 -13.40 0.75
CA ILE A 149 -7.36 -12.84 -0.33
C ILE A 149 -7.96 -14.01 -1.10
N THR A 150 -9.23 -13.92 -1.44
CA THR A 150 -9.95 -14.91 -2.24
C THR A 150 -10.31 -14.30 -3.58
N ASP A 151 -9.88 -14.93 -4.65
CA ASP A 151 -10.20 -14.48 -6.00
C ASP A 151 -11.67 -14.76 -6.40
N PRO A 152 -12.14 -14.24 -7.54
CA PRO A 152 -13.51 -14.48 -8.01
C PRO A 152 -13.85 -15.95 -8.28
N ASP A 153 -12.86 -16.79 -8.52
CA ASP A 153 -13.01 -18.23 -8.74
C ASP A 153 -13.04 -19.04 -7.42
N GLY A 154 -12.84 -18.37 -6.29
CA GLY A 154 -12.85 -18.96 -4.94
C GLY A 154 -11.50 -19.55 -4.51
N VAL A 155 -10.42 -19.26 -5.22
CA VAL A 155 -9.05 -19.64 -4.79
C VAL A 155 -8.60 -18.69 -3.68
N VAL A 156 -8.13 -19.27 -2.58
CA VAL A 156 -7.63 -18.50 -1.43
C VAL A 156 -6.11 -18.42 -1.47
N PHE A 157 -5.60 -17.20 -1.45
CA PHE A 157 -4.18 -16.87 -1.30
C PHE A 157 -3.94 -16.37 0.12
N THR A 158 -3.04 -17.01 0.84
CA THR A 158 -2.68 -16.63 2.22
C THR A 158 -1.25 -16.08 2.21
N LEU A 159 -1.08 -14.90 2.79
CA LEU A 159 0.23 -14.27 2.94
C LEU A 159 1.10 -15.13 3.87
N SER A 160 2.37 -15.26 3.52
CA SER A 160 3.37 -15.94 4.35
C SER A 160 3.73 -15.12 5.59
N ASP A 161 4.25 -15.79 6.62
CA ASP A 161 4.61 -15.17 7.90
C ASP A 161 5.80 -14.18 7.80
N ASP A 162 6.51 -14.17 6.66
CA ASP A 162 7.62 -13.26 6.36
C ASP A 162 7.20 -12.06 5.48
N SER A 163 5.91 -11.89 5.25
CA SER A 163 5.39 -10.74 4.51
C SER A 163 5.46 -9.48 5.36
N THR A 164 6.03 -8.42 4.78
CA THR A 164 6.32 -7.17 5.48
C THR A 164 5.89 -5.95 4.68
N GLY A 165 5.83 -4.81 5.38
CA GLY A 165 5.67 -3.51 4.78
C GLY A 165 6.61 -2.50 5.44
N ALA A 166 6.94 -1.45 4.70
CA ALA A 166 7.77 -0.36 5.20
C ALA A 166 7.31 0.97 4.58
N GLY A 167 7.50 2.08 5.30
CA GLY A 167 7.06 3.37 4.75
C GLY A 167 7.60 4.58 5.50
N ASP A 168 7.32 5.73 4.88
CA ASP A 168 7.71 7.04 5.36
C ASP A 168 6.53 8.01 5.40
N PHE A 169 6.72 9.09 6.15
CA PHE A 169 5.80 10.23 6.21
C PHE A 169 6.29 11.36 5.31
N TYR A 170 5.34 12.10 4.75
CA TYR A 170 5.63 13.22 3.84
C TYR A 170 4.86 14.47 4.25
N GLY A 171 5.47 15.63 3.93
CA GLY A 171 4.92 16.94 4.27
C GLY A 171 5.36 17.46 5.63
N ALA A 172 5.40 18.78 5.77
CA ALA A 172 5.86 19.46 7.00
C ALA A 172 5.00 19.13 8.25
N ASP A 173 3.79 18.64 8.04
CA ASP A 173 2.80 18.25 9.06
C ASP A 173 2.46 16.75 8.97
N TRP A 174 3.33 15.92 8.39
CA TRP A 174 3.13 14.47 8.19
C TRP A 174 1.76 14.16 7.54
N GLY A 175 1.38 14.96 6.54
CA GLY A 175 0.07 14.88 5.88
C GLY A 175 -0.14 13.62 5.04
N TYR A 176 0.95 12.99 4.59
CA TYR A 176 0.90 11.79 3.74
C TYR A 176 1.77 10.69 4.30
N VAL A 177 1.42 9.46 3.94
CA VAL A 177 2.23 8.25 4.13
C VAL A 177 2.39 7.55 2.78
N VAL A 178 3.60 7.08 2.48
CA VAL A 178 3.87 6.24 1.30
C VAL A 178 4.78 5.10 1.72
N GLY A 179 4.55 3.92 1.17
CA GLY A 179 5.37 2.76 1.48
C GLY A 179 5.21 1.62 0.49
N GLY A 180 5.91 0.53 0.79
CA GLY A 180 5.89 -0.71 0.03
C GLY A 180 5.43 -1.91 0.86
N LEU A 181 4.98 -2.95 0.16
CA LEU A 181 4.63 -4.26 0.70
C LEU A 181 5.42 -5.32 -0.06
N PHE A 182 5.92 -6.33 0.64
CA PHE A 182 6.74 -7.38 0.07
C PHE A 182 6.46 -8.71 0.76
N GLY A 183 6.53 -9.79 0.03
CA GLY A 183 6.37 -11.12 0.60
C GLY A 183 6.00 -12.16 -0.42
N SER A 184 5.43 -13.25 0.06
CA SER A 184 4.84 -14.27 -0.78
C SER A 184 3.44 -14.64 -0.30
N ALA A 185 2.61 -15.08 -1.22
CA ALA A 185 1.27 -15.58 -0.94
C ALA A 185 1.13 -16.99 -1.52
N CYS A 186 0.63 -17.91 -0.71
CA CYS A 186 0.47 -19.30 -1.10
C CYS A 186 -1.01 -19.67 -1.22
N THR A 187 -1.34 -20.50 -2.24
CA THR A 187 -2.68 -21.07 -2.36
C THR A 187 -3.01 -21.99 -1.20
N SER A 188 -4.30 -22.12 -0.89
CA SER A 188 -4.79 -23.04 0.13
C SER A 188 -4.45 -24.48 -0.21
N GLY A 189 -3.39 -24.99 0.37
CA GLY A 189 -2.78 -26.31 0.05
C GLY A 189 -1.27 -26.25 0.04
N GLY A 190 -0.70 -25.05 -0.06
CA GLY A 190 0.75 -24.80 0.04
C GLY A 190 1.56 -25.28 -1.16
N GLU A 191 0.88 -25.66 -2.25
CA GLU A 191 1.56 -26.23 -3.44
C GLU A 191 2.09 -25.17 -4.40
N GLU A 192 1.49 -23.96 -4.39
CA GLU A 192 1.91 -22.84 -5.23
C GLU A 192 2.00 -21.57 -4.39
N CYS A 193 3.18 -20.95 -4.39
CA CYS A 193 3.42 -19.65 -3.78
C CYS A 193 3.90 -18.69 -4.86
N SER A 194 3.40 -17.48 -4.81
CA SER A 194 3.77 -16.37 -5.68
C SER A 194 4.40 -15.28 -4.84
N ASP A 195 5.51 -14.73 -5.30
CA ASP A 195 6.05 -13.51 -4.72
C ASP A 195 5.12 -12.34 -5.07
N PHE A 196 4.93 -11.44 -4.14
CA PHE A 196 4.21 -10.21 -4.40
C PHE A 196 5.01 -8.99 -3.97
N GLU A 197 4.74 -7.92 -4.65
CA GLU A 197 5.17 -6.57 -4.26
C GLU A 197 3.98 -5.62 -4.36
N GLY A 198 4.02 -4.54 -3.59
CA GLY A 198 2.97 -3.55 -3.61
C GLY A 198 3.47 -2.18 -3.21
N VAL A 199 2.70 -1.17 -3.58
CA VAL A 199 2.86 0.21 -3.13
C VAL A 199 1.58 0.65 -2.45
N PHE A 200 1.70 1.41 -1.37
CA PHE A 200 0.56 2.05 -0.74
C PHE A 200 0.82 3.53 -0.50
N ALA A 201 -0.24 4.32 -0.54
CA ALA A 201 -0.21 5.71 -0.14
C ALA A 201 -1.52 6.10 0.55
N GLY A 202 -1.43 7.02 1.51
CA GLY A 202 -2.58 7.55 2.23
C GLY A 202 -2.39 9.01 2.63
N GLU A 203 -3.49 9.73 2.71
CA GLU A 203 -3.55 11.09 3.24
C GLU A 203 -4.12 11.04 4.66
N ARG A 204 -3.58 11.89 5.53
CA ARG A 204 -4.06 12.00 6.90
C ARG A 204 -5.48 12.56 6.93
N ASP A 205 -6.39 11.85 7.61
CA ASP A 205 -7.72 12.37 7.92
C ASP A 205 -7.60 13.78 8.49
N GLY A 206 -8.27 14.73 7.85
CA GLY A 206 -8.17 16.14 8.16
C GLY A 206 -8.52 16.44 9.61
N GLY A 207 -7.50 16.49 10.44
CA GLY A 207 -7.56 17.22 11.70
C GLY A 207 -7.60 18.70 11.40
N SER A 208 -8.79 19.28 11.43
CA SER A 208 -9.04 20.73 11.42
C SER A 208 -8.63 21.35 12.74
#